data_e57983e1a77f55e897ef67e062764ec8
#
_entry.id   e57983e1a77f55e897ef67e062764ec8
#
_cell.length_a   1.000
_cell.length_b   1.000
_cell.length_c   1.000
_cell.angle_alpha   90.00
_cell.angle_beta   90.00
_cell.angle_gamma   90.00
#
_symmetry.space_group_name_H-M   'P 1'
#
loop_
_entity.id
_entity.type
_entity.pdbx_description
1 polymer ?
#
loop_
_entity_poly.entity_id
_entity_poly.type
_entity_poly.pdbx_seq_one_letter_code
_entity_poly.pdbx_strand_id
1 'polypeptide(L)'
;MKKKIFILLGVFIGFLALFYGINISQKTSIYVSGSEIKNLINIWEDQTGRPPTNKEIDIIIKNLVNEEILYQEALKLGLNQNDKIIKRRLIQKLEFYKESESLNKVKEENIIEYYNENINSYILNKRYSFKHIFFSDPKNNYENIKLVLLDIENTPNKEIGEPFIHGDSFIEKDKAAIDSDFGSGFSENIINLEKNTWQGPFKSIYGDHLIYVFDIFPEEIISFEDAKQSVIVNYNDEIKSKVMNNYIYSIIDKYDVIIGEYK
;
A
#
# COMPACT_ATOMS: atom_id res chain seq x y z
N MET A 1 51.90 47.75 42.22
CA MET A 1 51.69 46.38 41.76
C MET A 1 50.63 45.62 42.54
N LYS A 2 50.62 45.62 43.87
CA LYS A 2 49.66 44.84 44.70
C LYS A 2 48.17 45.18 44.46
N LYS A 3 47.78 46.46 44.27
CA LYS A 3 46.38 46.85 43.98
C LYS A 3 45.83 46.30 42.66
N LYS A 4 46.63 46.18 41.60
CA LYS A 4 46.23 45.66 40.32
C LYS A 4 45.99 44.12 40.35
N ILE A 5 46.73 43.38 41.18
CA ILE A 5 46.62 41.96 41.40
C ILE A 5 45.30 41.65 42.14
N PHE A 6 44.90 42.43 43.13
CA PHE A 6 43.65 42.26 43.85
C PHE A 6 42.41 42.52 42.97
N ILE A 7 42.50 43.49 42.04
CA ILE A 7 41.40 43.76 41.09
C ILE A 7 41.26 42.61 40.08
N LEU A 8 42.41 42.10 39.57
CA LEU A 8 42.36 40.91 38.65
C LEU A 8 41.84 39.66 39.35
N LEU A 9 42.19 39.42 40.61
CA LEU A 9 41.71 38.29 41.38
C LEU A 9 40.20 38.42 41.67
N GLY A 10 39.72 39.63 41.97
CA GLY A 10 38.27 39.88 42.16
C GLY A 10 37.41 39.66 40.86
N VAL A 11 37.93 40.10 39.73
CA VAL A 11 37.27 39.88 38.41
C VAL A 11 37.25 38.40 38.07
N PHE A 12 38.37 37.69 38.37
CA PHE A 12 38.40 36.21 38.09
C PHE A 12 37.45 35.41 38.98
N ILE A 13 37.36 35.78 40.28
CA ILE A 13 36.38 35.16 41.20
C ILE A 13 34.94 35.52 40.81
N GLY A 14 34.70 36.75 40.36
CA GLY A 14 33.40 37.17 39.84
C GLY A 14 33.01 36.41 38.56
N PHE A 15 33.96 36.16 37.67
CA PHE A 15 33.76 35.35 36.46
C PHE A 15 33.49 33.86 36.78
N LEU A 16 34.25 33.32 37.76
CA LEU A 16 34.00 31.94 38.25
C LEU A 16 32.63 31.81 38.94
N ALA A 17 32.23 32.81 39.73
CA ALA A 17 30.90 32.79 40.37
C ALA A 17 29.76 32.94 39.35
N LEU A 18 29.92 33.76 38.31
CA LEU A 18 29.01 33.85 37.18
C LEU A 18 28.97 32.54 36.36
N PHE A 19 30.13 31.95 36.11
CA PHE A 19 30.22 30.65 35.38
C PHE A 19 29.62 29.51 36.20
N TYR A 20 29.82 29.49 37.52
CA TYR A 20 29.18 28.51 38.42
C TYR A 20 27.69 28.78 38.60
N GLY A 21 27.29 30.07 38.64
CA GLY A 21 25.87 30.45 38.75
C GLY A 21 25.04 30.15 37.49
N ILE A 22 25.69 30.20 36.31
CA ILE A 22 25.03 29.84 35.01
C ILE A 22 24.90 28.32 34.88
N ASN A 23 25.74 27.53 35.58
CA ASN A 23 25.67 26.07 35.61
C ASN A 23 24.76 25.50 36.70
N ILE A 24 23.94 26.31 37.37
CA ILE A 24 22.83 25.77 38.16
C ILE A 24 21.86 25.16 37.16
N SER A 25 21.92 23.85 37.03
CA SER A 25 21.06 23.02 36.20
C SER A 25 19.60 23.45 36.40
N GLN A 26 19.09 24.24 35.45
CA GLN A 26 17.66 24.54 35.43
C GLN A 26 16.95 23.20 35.24
N LYS A 27 16.23 22.78 36.28
CA LYS A 27 15.39 21.57 36.17
C LYS A 27 14.40 21.78 35.02
N THR A 28 14.47 20.96 34.00
CA THR A 28 13.50 20.96 32.96
C THR A 28 12.17 20.42 33.51
N SER A 29 11.13 21.25 33.48
CA SER A 29 9.82 20.81 33.91
C SER A 29 9.25 19.83 32.89
N ILE A 30 8.80 18.67 33.37
CA ILE A 30 8.08 17.69 32.54
C ILE A 30 6.61 17.84 32.83
N TYR A 31 5.83 18.05 31.77
CA TYR A 31 4.39 18.16 31.83
C TYR A 31 3.76 16.90 31.22
N VAL A 32 2.95 16.21 32.02
CA VAL A 32 2.14 15.08 31.61
C VAL A 32 0.67 15.51 31.63
N SER A 33 -0.01 15.40 30.51
CA SER A 33 -1.40 15.86 30.39
C SER A 33 -2.38 14.87 31.03
N GLY A 34 -3.43 15.40 31.68
CA GLY A 34 -4.50 14.56 32.22
C GLY A 34 -5.25 13.77 31.14
N SER A 35 -5.31 14.29 29.89
CA SER A 35 -5.90 13.59 28.75
C SER A 35 -5.08 12.37 28.33
N GLU A 36 -3.76 12.47 28.41
CA GLU A 36 -2.84 11.37 28.09
C GLU A 36 -2.94 10.24 29.11
N ILE A 37 -2.97 10.61 30.42
CA ILE A 37 -3.20 9.64 31.49
C ILE A 37 -4.55 8.93 31.29
N LYS A 38 -5.61 9.69 30.99
CA LYS A 38 -6.95 9.11 30.75
C LYS A 38 -6.97 8.16 29.55
N ASN A 39 -6.27 8.51 28.48
CA ASN A 39 -6.16 7.64 27.32
C ASN A 39 -5.47 6.30 27.65
N LEU A 40 -4.38 6.34 28.42
CA LEU A 40 -3.70 5.12 28.87
C LEU A 40 -4.56 4.28 29.81
N ILE A 41 -5.39 4.89 30.66
CA ILE A 41 -6.37 4.20 31.49
C ILE A 41 -7.40 3.49 30.61
N ASN A 42 -7.96 4.15 29.61
CA ASN A 42 -8.90 3.54 28.68
C ASN A 42 -8.27 2.35 27.92
N ILE A 43 -7.03 2.50 27.43
CA ILE A 43 -6.30 1.39 26.78
C ILE A 43 -6.12 0.21 27.75
N TRP A 44 -5.82 0.47 29.03
CA TRP A 44 -5.74 -0.56 30.05
C TRP A 44 -7.07 -1.29 30.22
N GLU A 45 -8.18 -0.55 30.32
CA GLU A 45 -9.53 -1.12 30.46
C GLU A 45 -9.90 -2.00 29.26
N ASP A 46 -9.61 -1.53 28.05
CA ASP A 46 -9.84 -2.28 26.81
C ASP A 46 -9.03 -3.58 26.74
N GLN A 47 -7.79 -3.57 27.25
CA GLN A 47 -6.92 -4.75 27.24
C GLN A 47 -7.21 -5.75 28.36
N THR A 48 -7.64 -5.28 29.53
CA THR A 48 -7.81 -6.12 30.72
C THR A 48 -9.25 -6.43 31.02
N GLY A 49 -10.21 -5.73 30.42
CA GLY A 49 -11.65 -5.85 30.70
C GLY A 49 -12.09 -5.27 32.05
N ARG A 50 -11.21 -4.52 32.74
CA ARG A 50 -11.49 -3.88 34.02
C ARG A 50 -10.76 -2.57 34.23
N PRO A 51 -11.25 -1.64 35.03
CA PRO A 51 -10.51 -0.43 35.37
C PRO A 51 -9.24 -0.77 36.20
N PRO A 52 -8.17 0.05 36.03
CA PRO A 52 -6.94 -0.11 36.81
C PRO A 52 -7.14 0.27 38.26
N THR A 53 -6.42 -0.41 39.14
CA THR A 53 -6.33 -0.06 40.58
C THR A 53 -5.45 1.20 40.74
N ASN A 54 -5.52 1.86 41.90
CA ASN A 54 -4.68 3.04 42.19
C ASN A 54 -3.18 2.75 42.01
N LYS A 55 -2.71 1.55 42.40
CA LYS A 55 -1.31 1.15 42.19
C LYS A 55 -0.94 1.02 40.72
N GLU A 56 -1.86 0.51 39.90
CA GLU A 56 -1.65 0.40 38.47
C GLU A 56 -1.68 1.76 37.80
N ILE A 57 -2.53 2.70 38.22
CA ILE A 57 -2.53 4.10 37.82
C ILE A 57 -1.18 4.77 38.15
N ASP A 58 -0.64 4.58 39.36
CA ASP A 58 0.66 5.11 39.75
C ASP A 58 1.78 4.57 38.83
N ILE A 59 1.71 3.28 38.48
CA ILE A 59 2.67 2.67 37.53
C ILE A 59 2.52 3.27 36.12
N ILE A 60 1.30 3.44 35.62
CA ILE A 60 1.03 4.08 34.31
C ILE A 60 1.64 5.48 34.29
N ILE A 61 1.35 6.30 35.31
CA ILE A 61 1.88 7.67 35.40
C ILE A 61 3.42 7.66 35.46
N LYS A 62 3.99 6.80 36.27
CA LYS A 62 5.46 6.67 36.41
C LYS A 62 6.12 6.30 35.08
N ASN A 63 5.54 5.36 34.33
CA ASN A 63 6.06 4.94 33.03
C ASN A 63 6.00 6.09 32.04
N LEU A 64 4.88 6.82 32.00
CA LEU A 64 4.70 7.98 31.12
C LEU A 64 5.72 9.09 31.43
N VAL A 65 5.96 9.39 32.71
CA VAL A 65 6.99 10.35 33.15
C VAL A 65 8.39 9.88 32.74
N ASN A 66 8.70 8.61 32.93
CA ASN A 66 9.99 8.04 32.53
C ASN A 66 10.20 8.13 31.00
N GLU A 67 9.17 7.82 30.22
CA GLU A 67 9.20 7.93 28.75
C GLU A 67 9.50 9.37 28.33
N GLU A 68 8.82 10.35 28.90
CA GLU A 68 9.05 11.76 28.58
C GLU A 68 10.46 12.22 28.99
N ILE A 69 10.97 11.78 30.15
CA ILE A 69 12.37 12.08 30.55
C ILE A 69 13.35 11.54 29.52
N LEU A 70 13.19 10.27 29.11
CA LEU A 70 14.08 9.64 28.13
C LEU A 70 13.98 10.32 26.76
N TYR A 71 12.78 10.72 26.35
CA TYR A 71 12.55 11.46 25.11
C TYR A 71 13.27 12.81 25.12
N GLN A 72 13.13 13.59 26.20
CA GLN A 72 13.82 14.87 26.34
C GLN A 72 15.35 14.73 26.33
N GLU A 73 15.88 13.71 26.99
CA GLU A 73 17.33 13.43 26.96
C GLU A 73 17.80 13.00 25.57
N ALA A 74 17.02 12.19 24.86
CA ALA A 74 17.32 11.80 23.46
C ALA A 74 17.37 13.01 22.54
N LEU A 75 16.44 13.98 22.70
CA LEU A 75 16.46 15.23 21.94
C LEU A 75 17.70 16.08 22.27
N LYS A 76 18.07 16.20 23.54
CA LYS A 76 19.29 16.91 23.96
C LYS A 76 20.57 16.30 23.39
N LEU A 77 20.62 14.98 23.28
CA LEU A 77 21.72 14.24 22.66
C LEU A 77 21.71 14.32 21.13
N GLY A 78 20.69 14.92 20.51
CA GLY A 78 20.57 15.05 19.06
C GLY A 78 20.27 13.72 18.35
N LEU A 79 19.74 12.71 19.04
CA LEU A 79 19.47 11.38 18.47
C LEU A 79 18.38 11.41 17.39
N ASN A 80 17.61 12.48 17.31
CA ASN A 80 16.62 12.72 16.25
C ASN A 80 17.24 13.29 14.96
N GLN A 81 18.52 13.73 14.99
CA GLN A 81 19.18 14.36 13.85
C GLN A 81 19.73 13.29 12.90
N ASN A 82 19.55 13.51 11.59
CA ASN A 82 20.00 12.60 10.53
C ASN A 82 19.45 11.16 10.61
N ASP A 83 18.46 10.91 11.45
CA ASP A 83 17.80 9.61 11.54
C ASP A 83 16.69 9.51 10.48
N LYS A 84 16.84 8.56 9.54
CA LYS A 84 15.88 8.33 8.46
C LYS A 84 14.54 7.79 8.96
N ILE A 85 14.53 7.05 10.06
CA ILE A 85 13.31 6.44 10.63
C ILE A 85 12.46 7.54 11.27
N ILE A 86 13.08 8.39 12.10
CA ILE A 86 12.42 9.53 12.73
C ILE A 86 11.90 10.50 11.67
N LYS A 87 12.74 10.85 10.68
CA LYS A 87 12.35 11.70 9.55
C LYS A 87 11.12 11.14 8.82
N ARG A 88 11.15 9.86 8.47
CA ARG A 88 10.02 9.19 7.80
C ARG A 88 8.76 9.22 8.66
N ARG A 89 8.89 9.00 9.97
CA ARG A 89 7.74 9.01 10.90
C ARG A 89 7.11 10.40 11.02
N LEU A 90 7.92 11.46 11.05
CA LEU A 90 7.42 12.83 11.06
C LEU A 90 6.70 13.20 9.75
N ILE A 91 7.25 12.77 8.59
CA ILE A 91 6.61 12.94 7.30
C ILE A 91 5.24 12.23 7.30
N GLN A 92 5.16 10.96 7.69
CA GLN A 92 3.90 10.21 7.78
C GLN A 92 2.86 10.88 8.70
N LYS A 93 3.28 11.44 9.83
CA LYS A 93 2.38 12.19 10.71
C LYS A 93 1.83 13.45 10.04
N LEU A 94 2.67 14.17 9.30
CA LEU A 94 2.26 15.37 8.57
C LEU A 94 1.29 15.01 7.43
N GLU A 95 1.58 13.96 6.69
CA GLU A 95 0.72 13.42 5.63
C GLU A 95 -0.67 13.09 6.21
N PHE A 96 -0.71 12.27 7.26
CA PHE A 96 -1.96 11.90 7.92
C PHE A 96 -2.75 13.12 8.44
N TYR A 97 -2.06 14.11 9.02
CA TYR A 97 -2.70 15.33 9.49
C TYR A 97 -3.38 16.09 8.35
N LYS A 98 -2.68 16.25 7.21
CA LYS A 98 -3.21 16.94 6.03
C LYS A 98 -4.33 16.17 5.35
N GLU A 99 -4.22 14.86 5.24
CA GLU A 99 -5.24 13.98 4.69
C GLU A 99 -6.54 14.05 5.50
N SER A 100 -6.44 13.99 6.83
CA SER A 100 -7.62 14.01 7.72
C SER A 100 -8.44 15.30 7.60
N GLU A 101 -7.77 16.45 7.36
CA GLU A 101 -8.46 17.73 7.11
C GLU A 101 -9.31 17.70 5.82
N SER A 102 -8.94 16.89 4.84
CA SER A 102 -9.58 16.84 3.53
C SER A 102 -10.65 15.75 3.44
N LEU A 103 -10.40 14.58 4.00
CA LEU A 103 -11.35 13.46 3.99
C LEU A 103 -12.64 13.77 4.74
N ASN A 104 -12.60 14.61 5.77
CA ASN A 104 -13.78 15.07 6.50
C ASN A 104 -14.75 15.92 5.65
N LYS A 105 -14.36 16.31 4.42
CA LYS A 105 -15.16 17.13 3.50
C LYS A 105 -15.76 16.32 2.33
N VAL A 106 -15.45 15.02 2.26
CA VAL A 106 -15.94 14.15 1.18
C VAL A 106 -17.44 13.91 1.34
N LYS A 107 -18.16 14.11 0.25
CA LYS A 107 -19.59 13.84 0.14
C LYS A 107 -19.84 12.69 -0.83
N GLU A 108 -20.99 12.05 -0.72
CA GLU A 108 -21.37 10.95 -1.62
C GLU A 108 -21.46 11.38 -3.08
N GLU A 109 -21.91 12.63 -3.32
CA GLU A 109 -21.98 13.19 -4.67
C GLU A 109 -20.59 13.18 -5.37
N ASN A 110 -19.51 13.49 -4.61
CA ASN A 110 -18.16 13.50 -5.16
C ASN A 110 -17.68 12.08 -5.54
N ILE A 111 -18.11 11.06 -4.80
CA ILE A 111 -17.76 9.66 -5.06
C ILE A 111 -18.45 9.16 -6.33
N ILE A 112 -19.74 9.57 -6.52
CA ILE A 112 -20.50 9.24 -7.73
C ILE A 112 -19.90 9.94 -8.96
N GLU A 113 -19.53 11.23 -8.82
CA GLU A 113 -18.87 11.99 -9.89
C GLU A 113 -17.54 11.31 -10.30
N TYR A 114 -16.71 10.95 -9.31
CA TYR A 114 -15.46 10.23 -9.55
C TYR A 114 -15.68 8.91 -10.29
N TYR A 115 -16.68 8.12 -9.91
CA TYR A 115 -17.01 6.88 -10.60
C TYR A 115 -17.35 7.16 -12.08
N ASN A 116 -18.18 8.16 -12.36
CA ASN A 116 -18.58 8.51 -13.73
C ASN A 116 -17.41 9.00 -14.58
N GLU A 117 -16.50 9.79 -13.99
CA GLU A 117 -15.30 10.28 -14.67
C GLU A 117 -14.28 9.15 -14.93
N ASN A 118 -14.27 8.11 -14.09
CA ASN A 118 -13.34 6.99 -14.16
C ASN A 118 -14.03 5.67 -14.56
N ILE A 119 -15.14 5.72 -15.28
CA ILE A 119 -15.98 4.57 -15.61
C ILE A 119 -15.18 3.42 -16.25
N ASN A 120 -14.16 3.74 -17.06
CA ASN A 120 -13.28 2.76 -17.70
C ASN A 120 -12.46 1.91 -16.72
N SER A 121 -12.29 2.37 -15.47
CA SER A 121 -11.62 1.61 -14.41
C SER A 121 -12.55 0.60 -13.73
N TYR A 122 -13.84 0.65 -14.05
CA TYR A 122 -14.90 -0.17 -13.48
C TYR A 122 -15.59 -1.02 -14.56
N ILE A 123 -14.79 -1.51 -15.50
CA ILE A 123 -15.26 -2.39 -16.57
C ILE A 123 -14.71 -3.79 -16.30
N LEU A 124 -15.61 -4.79 -16.28
CA LEU A 124 -15.25 -6.18 -16.42
C LEU A 124 -15.03 -6.47 -17.89
N ASN A 125 -13.80 -6.78 -18.26
CA ASN A 125 -13.47 -7.17 -19.64
C ASN A 125 -14.27 -8.39 -20.08
N LYS A 126 -14.43 -8.55 -21.40
CA LYS A 126 -14.98 -9.76 -21.98
C LYS A 126 -14.19 -10.99 -21.52
N ARG A 127 -14.91 -12.02 -21.04
CA ARG A 127 -14.34 -13.23 -20.43
C ARG A 127 -14.84 -14.47 -21.17
N TYR A 128 -14.03 -15.51 -21.12
CA TYR A 128 -14.28 -16.77 -21.81
C TYR A 128 -14.15 -17.93 -20.84
N SER A 129 -15.10 -18.87 -20.93
CA SER A 129 -14.99 -20.15 -20.25
C SER A 129 -14.80 -21.23 -21.30
N PHE A 130 -13.72 -21.99 -21.20
CA PHE A 130 -13.32 -22.95 -22.17
C PHE A 130 -12.59 -24.14 -21.55
N LYS A 131 -12.58 -25.25 -22.25
CA LYS A 131 -11.71 -26.40 -21.99
C LYS A 131 -10.80 -26.62 -23.18
N HIS A 132 -9.70 -27.30 -22.95
CA HIS A 132 -8.77 -27.62 -24.02
C HIS A 132 -8.23 -29.04 -23.93
N ILE A 133 -7.62 -29.50 -25.03
CA ILE A 133 -6.82 -30.71 -25.11
C ILE A 133 -5.43 -30.30 -25.55
N PHE A 134 -4.43 -30.71 -24.80
CA PHE A 134 -3.04 -30.33 -24.98
C PHE A 134 -2.21 -31.44 -25.62
N PHE A 135 -1.29 -31.07 -26.49
CA PHE A 135 -0.34 -31.94 -27.19
C PHE A 135 1.06 -31.30 -27.11
N SER A 136 1.95 -31.92 -26.35
CA SER A 136 3.33 -31.40 -26.15
C SER A 136 4.29 -31.88 -27.24
N ASP A 137 4.02 -33.04 -27.86
CA ASP A 137 4.95 -33.68 -28.78
C ASP A 137 4.96 -33.00 -30.17
N PRO A 138 6.11 -32.45 -30.61
CA PRO A 138 6.26 -31.92 -31.97
C PRO A 138 6.06 -32.96 -33.09
N LYS A 139 6.06 -34.27 -32.74
CA LYS A 139 5.76 -35.34 -33.67
C LYS A 139 4.27 -35.55 -33.90
N ASN A 140 3.41 -35.06 -33.03
CA ASN A 140 2.01 -34.89 -33.32
C ASN A 140 1.88 -33.75 -34.32
N ASN A 141 2.09 -34.08 -35.62
CA ASN A 141 2.01 -33.07 -36.64
C ASN A 141 0.55 -32.55 -36.71
N TYR A 142 0.41 -31.33 -37.18
CA TYR A 142 -0.86 -30.59 -37.32
C TYR A 142 -1.98 -31.47 -37.98
N GLU A 143 -1.64 -32.33 -38.93
CA GLU A 143 -2.57 -33.22 -39.58
C GLU A 143 -3.13 -34.30 -38.65
N ASN A 144 -2.31 -34.89 -37.77
CA ASN A 144 -2.78 -35.90 -36.81
C ASN A 144 -3.73 -35.27 -35.78
N ILE A 145 -3.43 -34.06 -35.28
CA ILE A 145 -4.31 -33.35 -34.34
C ILE A 145 -5.62 -32.96 -35.03
N LYS A 146 -5.60 -32.63 -36.31
CA LYS A 146 -6.80 -32.34 -37.08
C LYS A 146 -7.67 -33.58 -37.31
N LEU A 147 -7.06 -34.75 -37.44
CA LEU A 147 -7.80 -36.02 -37.47
C LEU A 147 -8.47 -36.32 -36.12
N VAL A 148 -7.79 -36.01 -35.03
CA VAL A 148 -8.38 -36.09 -33.68
C VAL A 148 -9.57 -35.17 -33.54
N LEU A 149 -9.51 -33.93 -34.07
CA LEU A 149 -10.63 -33.00 -34.07
C LEU A 149 -11.88 -33.56 -34.75
N LEU A 150 -11.71 -34.27 -35.85
CA LEU A 150 -12.83 -34.93 -36.59
C LEU A 150 -13.41 -36.12 -35.83
N ASP A 151 -12.61 -36.84 -35.02
CA ASP A 151 -13.02 -38.03 -34.27
C ASP A 151 -13.62 -37.71 -32.89
N ILE A 152 -13.26 -36.55 -32.29
CA ILE A 152 -13.64 -36.18 -30.92
C ILE A 152 -15.14 -36.03 -30.73
N GLU A 153 -15.85 -35.59 -31.77
CA GLU A 153 -17.29 -35.45 -31.77
C GLU A 153 -18.00 -36.82 -31.79
N ASN A 154 -17.32 -37.84 -32.32
CA ASN A 154 -17.85 -39.20 -32.47
C ASN A 154 -17.46 -40.10 -31.28
N THR A 155 -16.45 -39.73 -30.48
CA THR A 155 -15.90 -40.56 -29.39
C THR A 155 -15.72 -39.77 -28.09
N PRO A 156 -16.80 -39.33 -27.43
CA PRO A 156 -16.73 -38.38 -26.32
C PRO A 156 -16.04 -38.88 -25.03
N ASN A 157 -15.77 -40.20 -24.93
CA ASN A 157 -15.17 -40.81 -23.72
C ASN A 157 -13.72 -41.25 -23.89
N LYS A 158 -13.03 -40.86 -24.96
CA LYS A 158 -11.63 -41.21 -25.17
C LYS A 158 -10.74 -40.24 -24.39
N GLU A 159 -9.84 -40.75 -23.58
CA GLU A 159 -8.75 -39.92 -23.00
C GLU A 159 -7.84 -39.50 -24.17
N ILE A 160 -7.91 -38.21 -24.53
CA ILE A 160 -7.16 -37.62 -25.62
C ILE A 160 -6.33 -36.46 -25.05
N GLY A 161 -5.05 -36.39 -25.48
CA GLY A 161 -4.15 -35.35 -25.06
C GLY A 161 -3.31 -35.70 -23.85
N GLU A 162 -2.59 -34.72 -23.36
CA GLU A 162 -1.61 -34.81 -22.27
C GLU A 162 -2.03 -33.86 -21.15
N PRO A 163 -1.60 -34.12 -19.89
CA PRO A 163 -1.83 -33.18 -18.79
C PRO A 163 -1.17 -31.84 -19.06
N PHE A 164 -1.90 -30.75 -18.83
CA PHE A 164 -1.38 -29.39 -18.95
C PHE A 164 -1.12 -28.78 -17.58
N ILE A 165 -0.04 -28.00 -17.44
CA ILE A 165 0.41 -27.46 -16.16
C ILE A 165 -0.60 -26.55 -15.47
N HIS A 166 -1.43 -25.85 -16.24
CA HIS A 166 -2.48 -24.94 -15.72
C HIS A 166 -3.88 -25.59 -15.68
N GLY A 167 -3.97 -26.93 -15.89
CA GLY A 167 -5.26 -27.65 -15.93
C GLY A 167 -5.89 -27.67 -17.32
N ASP A 168 -7.07 -28.29 -17.43
CA ASP A 168 -7.77 -28.55 -18.69
C ASP A 168 -9.01 -27.70 -18.90
N SER A 169 -9.45 -26.96 -17.88
CA SER A 169 -10.68 -26.15 -17.89
C SER A 169 -10.46 -24.80 -17.25
N PHE A 170 -10.90 -23.75 -17.91
CA PHE A 170 -10.70 -22.35 -17.55
C PHE A 170 -12.06 -21.65 -17.49
N ILE A 171 -12.33 -20.98 -16.38
CA ILE A 171 -13.61 -20.32 -16.13
C ILE A 171 -13.38 -18.80 -16.08
N GLU A 172 -14.20 -18.07 -16.83
CA GLU A 172 -14.26 -16.60 -16.84
C GLU A 172 -12.89 -15.92 -16.97
N LYS A 173 -12.04 -16.43 -17.88
CA LYS A 173 -10.73 -15.85 -18.16
C LYS A 173 -10.84 -14.71 -19.16
N ASP A 174 -10.27 -13.54 -18.83
CA ASP A 174 -10.06 -12.45 -19.78
C ASP A 174 -8.81 -12.69 -20.65
N LYS A 175 -8.56 -11.80 -21.61
CA LYS A 175 -7.41 -11.90 -22.51
C LYS A 175 -6.08 -11.97 -21.77
N ALA A 176 -5.90 -11.15 -20.74
CA ALA A 176 -4.65 -11.08 -19.99
C ALA A 176 -4.39 -12.37 -19.20
N ALA A 177 -5.43 -12.94 -18.58
CA ALA A 177 -5.36 -14.21 -17.87
C ALA A 177 -5.06 -15.37 -18.83
N ILE A 178 -5.70 -15.39 -20.03
CA ILE A 178 -5.42 -16.39 -21.07
C ILE A 178 -3.98 -16.31 -21.55
N ASP A 179 -3.49 -15.11 -21.84
CA ASP A 179 -2.11 -14.90 -22.28
C ASP A 179 -1.09 -15.26 -21.17
N SER A 180 -1.44 -15.06 -19.91
CA SER A 180 -0.62 -15.50 -18.77
C SER A 180 -0.51 -17.02 -18.68
N ASP A 181 -1.61 -17.74 -18.94
CA ASP A 181 -1.66 -19.20 -18.81
C ASP A 181 -1.07 -19.93 -20.05
N PHE A 182 -1.14 -19.36 -21.25
CA PHE A 182 -0.75 -20.01 -22.52
C PHE A 182 0.42 -19.35 -23.26
N GLY A 183 0.79 -18.14 -22.84
CA GLY A 183 1.79 -17.31 -23.51
C GLY A 183 1.18 -16.15 -24.29
N SER A 184 1.97 -15.08 -24.41
CA SER A 184 1.52 -13.80 -25.00
C SER A 184 0.91 -13.98 -26.39
N GLY A 185 -0.27 -13.40 -26.59
CA GLY A 185 -1.02 -13.42 -27.85
C GLY A 185 -1.85 -14.68 -28.09
N PHE A 186 -1.84 -15.66 -27.18
CA PHE A 186 -2.66 -16.86 -27.35
C PHE A 186 -4.17 -16.57 -27.30
N SER A 187 -4.57 -15.58 -26.53
CA SER A 187 -5.96 -15.12 -26.41
C SER A 187 -6.60 -14.73 -27.74
N GLU A 188 -5.81 -14.24 -28.72
CA GLU A 188 -6.30 -13.88 -30.05
C GLU A 188 -6.91 -15.08 -30.81
N ASN A 189 -6.46 -16.31 -30.49
CA ASN A 189 -7.04 -17.51 -31.04
C ASN A 189 -8.42 -17.81 -30.45
N ILE A 190 -8.70 -17.38 -29.21
CA ILE A 190 -9.93 -17.75 -28.49
C ILE A 190 -11.06 -16.75 -28.73
N ILE A 191 -10.74 -15.47 -28.86
CA ILE A 191 -11.74 -14.38 -28.91
C ILE A 191 -12.74 -14.47 -30.07
N ASN A 192 -12.37 -15.17 -31.15
CA ASN A 192 -13.16 -15.34 -32.37
C ASN A 192 -13.74 -16.73 -32.52
N LEU A 193 -13.56 -17.62 -31.53
CA LEU A 193 -14.09 -19.01 -31.62
C LEU A 193 -15.60 -19.02 -31.41
N GLU A 194 -16.22 -19.96 -32.13
CA GLU A 194 -17.62 -20.30 -31.93
C GLU A 194 -17.82 -21.11 -30.64
N LYS A 195 -18.95 -20.90 -29.97
CA LYS A 195 -19.31 -21.68 -28.78
C LYS A 195 -19.72 -23.12 -29.17
N ASN A 196 -19.47 -24.03 -28.25
CA ASN A 196 -19.92 -25.40 -28.26
C ASN A 196 -19.38 -26.26 -29.42
N THR A 197 -18.21 -25.88 -29.96
CA THR A 197 -17.49 -26.62 -30.99
C THR A 197 -16.01 -26.72 -30.63
N TRP A 198 -15.39 -27.89 -30.92
CA TRP A 198 -13.95 -28.03 -30.84
C TRP A 198 -13.30 -27.35 -32.04
N GLN A 199 -12.28 -26.54 -31.81
CA GLN A 199 -11.56 -25.77 -32.83
C GLN A 199 -10.06 -25.80 -32.58
N GLY A 200 -9.29 -25.63 -33.65
CA GLY A 200 -7.83 -25.67 -33.59
C GLY A 200 -7.22 -26.55 -34.69
N PRO A 201 -5.96 -27.00 -34.50
CA PRO A 201 -5.11 -26.74 -33.36
C PRO A 201 -4.56 -25.31 -33.34
N PHE A 202 -4.38 -24.76 -32.11
CA PHE A 202 -3.78 -23.45 -31.85
C PHE A 202 -2.48 -23.62 -31.09
N LYS A 203 -1.43 -22.91 -31.47
CA LYS A 203 -0.10 -23.04 -30.87
C LYS A 203 0.09 -22.09 -29.71
N SER A 204 0.50 -22.62 -28.55
CA SER A 204 1.00 -21.87 -27.40
C SER A 204 2.51 -21.96 -27.27
N ILE A 205 3.07 -21.41 -26.20
CA ILE A 205 4.49 -21.60 -25.85
C ILE A 205 4.80 -23.03 -25.39
N TYR A 206 3.78 -23.82 -25.06
CA TYR A 206 3.93 -25.20 -24.54
C TYR A 206 3.71 -26.28 -25.60
N GLY A 207 2.95 -26.00 -26.65
CA GLY A 207 2.58 -26.95 -27.68
C GLY A 207 1.29 -26.56 -28.40
N ASP A 208 0.59 -27.57 -28.92
CA ASP A 208 -0.66 -27.39 -29.68
C ASP A 208 -1.88 -27.68 -28.81
N HIS A 209 -2.96 -26.94 -29.04
CA HIS A 209 -4.19 -27.05 -28.27
C HIS A 209 -5.42 -27.14 -29.18
N LEU A 210 -6.33 -28.06 -28.89
CA LEU A 210 -7.70 -27.97 -29.33
C LEU A 210 -8.54 -27.29 -28.27
N ILE A 211 -9.35 -26.32 -28.64
CA ILE A 211 -10.13 -25.47 -27.73
C ILE A 211 -11.63 -25.70 -27.92
N TYR A 212 -12.36 -25.75 -26.82
CA TYR A 212 -13.82 -25.78 -26.79
C TYR A 212 -14.35 -24.69 -25.87
N VAL A 213 -14.87 -23.61 -26.46
CA VAL A 213 -15.48 -22.49 -25.72
C VAL A 213 -16.93 -22.89 -25.37
N PHE A 214 -17.24 -22.96 -24.08
CA PHE A 214 -18.61 -23.29 -23.65
C PHE A 214 -19.37 -22.06 -23.13
N ASP A 215 -18.68 -21.00 -22.70
CA ASP A 215 -19.36 -19.75 -22.38
C ASP A 215 -18.53 -18.51 -22.70
N ILE A 216 -19.22 -17.39 -22.97
CA ILE A 216 -18.64 -16.08 -23.28
C ILE A 216 -19.45 -15.04 -22.53
N PHE A 217 -18.77 -14.31 -21.65
CA PHE A 217 -19.33 -13.21 -20.88
C PHE A 217 -18.94 -11.89 -21.57
N PRO A 218 -19.90 -11.06 -21.95
CA PRO A 218 -19.61 -9.78 -22.61
C PRO A 218 -18.87 -8.85 -21.64
N GLU A 219 -18.29 -7.80 -22.19
CA GLU A 219 -17.84 -6.68 -21.42
C GLU A 219 -19.00 -6.03 -20.68
N GLU A 220 -18.80 -5.72 -19.41
CA GLU A 220 -19.86 -5.20 -18.54
C GLU A 220 -19.30 -4.08 -17.66
N ILE A 221 -20.03 -2.98 -17.53
CA ILE A 221 -19.74 -1.93 -16.56
C ILE A 221 -20.25 -2.39 -15.20
N ILE A 222 -19.34 -2.46 -14.23
CA ILE A 222 -19.68 -2.76 -12.82
C ILE A 222 -20.51 -1.59 -12.30
N SER A 223 -21.72 -1.84 -11.81
CA SER A 223 -22.58 -0.78 -11.29
C SER A 223 -21.91 -0.01 -10.16
N PHE A 224 -22.31 1.26 -9.95
CA PHE A 224 -21.78 2.05 -8.82
C PHE A 224 -21.98 1.34 -7.48
N GLU A 225 -23.12 0.71 -7.25
CA GLU A 225 -23.41 0.00 -6.00
C GLU A 225 -22.44 -1.16 -5.78
N ASP A 226 -22.14 -1.93 -6.83
CA ASP A 226 -21.22 -3.07 -6.76
C ASP A 226 -19.76 -2.60 -6.64
N ALA A 227 -19.42 -1.50 -7.31
CA ALA A 227 -18.07 -0.90 -7.28
C ALA A 227 -17.83 0.03 -6.08
N LYS A 228 -18.86 0.41 -5.32
CA LYS A 228 -18.86 1.50 -4.33
C LYS A 228 -17.64 1.47 -3.42
N GLN A 229 -17.30 0.30 -2.91
CA GLN A 229 -16.17 0.16 -1.97
C GLN A 229 -14.82 0.44 -2.65
N SER A 230 -14.61 -0.05 -3.87
CA SER A 230 -13.40 0.22 -4.64
C SER A 230 -13.34 1.67 -5.12
N VAL A 231 -14.47 2.26 -5.48
CA VAL A 231 -14.58 3.69 -5.83
C VAL A 231 -14.17 4.57 -4.67
N ILE A 232 -14.67 4.29 -3.44
CA ILE A 232 -14.30 5.04 -2.23
C ILE A 232 -12.79 4.96 -1.96
N VAL A 233 -12.20 3.78 -2.08
CA VAL A 233 -10.75 3.59 -1.86
C VAL A 233 -9.96 4.40 -2.90
N ASN A 234 -10.26 4.23 -4.18
CA ASN A 234 -9.56 4.92 -5.27
C ASN A 234 -9.71 6.45 -5.19
N TYR A 235 -10.92 6.93 -4.90
CA TYR A 235 -11.19 8.35 -4.69
C TYR A 235 -10.39 8.93 -3.53
N ASN A 236 -10.38 8.24 -2.38
CA ASN A 236 -9.63 8.67 -1.21
C ASN A 236 -8.13 8.72 -1.50
N ASP A 237 -7.58 7.76 -2.23
CA ASP A 237 -6.16 7.73 -2.58
C ASP A 237 -5.79 8.86 -3.56
N GLU A 238 -6.69 9.20 -4.49
CA GLU A 238 -6.51 10.36 -5.35
C GLU A 238 -6.57 11.68 -4.56
N ILE A 239 -7.53 11.83 -3.64
CA ILE A 239 -7.63 13.02 -2.76
C ILE A 239 -6.36 13.18 -1.93
N LYS A 240 -5.87 12.12 -1.29
CA LYS A 240 -4.63 12.16 -0.50
C LYS A 240 -3.46 12.65 -1.34
N SER A 241 -3.28 12.08 -2.53
CA SER A 241 -2.23 12.48 -3.46
C SER A 241 -2.32 13.95 -3.85
N LYS A 242 -3.52 14.42 -4.21
CA LYS A 242 -3.78 15.83 -4.56
C LYS A 242 -3.50 16.77 -3.39
N VAL A 243 -3.94 16.41 -2.18
CA VAL A 243 -3.72 17.21 -0.97
C VAL A 243 -2.24 17.40 -0.67
N MET A 244 -1.47 16.32 -0.73
CA MET A 244 -0.03 16.40 -0.45
C MET A 244 0.71 17.20 -1.53
N ASN A 245 0.40 16.99 -2.80
CA ASN A 245 1.00 17.77 -3.88
C ASN A 245 0.69 19.27 -3.74
N ASN A 246 -0.59 19.63 -3.52
CA ASN A 246 -1.00 21.00 -3.32
C ASN A 246 -0.33 21.63 -2.08
N TYR A 247 -0.21 20.87 -1.00
CA TYR A 247 0.49 21.34 0.20
C TYR A 247 1.97 21.62 -0.10
N ILE A 248 2.67 20.69 -0.76
CA ILE A 248 4.07 20.88 -1.15
C ILE A 248 4.21 22.13 -2.04
N TYR A 249 3.38 22.29 -3.06
CA TYR A 249 3.39 23.47 -3.93
C TYR A 249 3.15 24.77 -3.14
N SER A 250 2.31 24.76 -2.13
CA SER A 250 2.01 25.95 -1.32
C SER A 250 3.16 26.38 -0.41
N ILE A 251 4.12 25.50 -0.13
CA ILE A 251 5.22 25.77 0.79
C ILE A 251 6.60 25.76 0.15
N ILE A 252 6.75 25.25 -1.09
CA ILE A 252 8.05 25.01 -1.73
C ILE A 252 8.91 26.30 -1.84
N ASP A 253 8.24 27.41 -2.13
CA ASP A 253 8.92 28.73 -2.26
C ASP A 253 9.49 29.27 -0.92
N LYS A 254 9.19 28.60 0.19
CA LYS A 254 9.75 28.92 1.51
C LYS A 254 11.12 28.26 1.74
N TYR A 255 11.58 27.46 0.79
CA TYR A 255 12.81 26.67 0.90
C TYR A 255 13.73 26.91 -0.28
N ASP A 256 15.01 27.20 0.00
CA ASP A 256 16.06 27.16 -1.00
C ASP A 256 16.52 25.71 -1.20
N VAL A 257 16.31 25.17 -2.39
CA VAL A 257 16.70 23.80 -2.72
C VAL A 257 18.08 23.77 -3.37
N ILE A 258 19.07 23.30 -2.63
CA ILE A 258 20.44 23.12 -3.11
C ILE A 258 20.65 21.63 -3.39
N ILE A 259 20.90 21.29 -4.66
CA ILE A 259 21.19 19.91 -5.06
C ILE A 259 22.71 19.77 -5.19
N GLY A 260 23.30 18.89 -4.38
CA GLY A 260 24.73 18.57 -4.47
C GLY A 260 25.02 17.79 -5.75
N GLU A 261 26.29 17.87 -6.19
CA GLU A 261 26.76 17.04 -7.31
C GLU A 261 26.64 15.55 -6.96
N TYR A 262 26.04 14.77 -7.86
CA TYR A 262 26.02 13.31 -7.79
C TYR A 262 26.82 12.76 -8.96
N LYS A 263 27.80 11.95 -8.65
CA LYS A 263 28.61 11.23 -9.62
C LYS A 263 28.18 9.77 -9.67
#